data_66ad46c4b6359486eb1a98941777a18e
#
_entry.id   66ad46c4b6359486eb1a98941777a18e
#
_cell.length_a   1.000
_cell.length_b   1.000
_cell.length_c   1.000
_cell.angle_alpha   90.00
_cell.angle_beta   90.00
_cell.angle_gamma   90.00
#
_symmetry.space_group_name_H-M   'P 1'
#
loop_
_entity.id
_entity.type
_entity.pdbx_description
1 polymer ?
#
loop_
_entity_poly.entity_id
_entity_poly.type
_entity_poly.pdbx_seq_one_letter_code
_entity_poly.pdbx_strand_id
1 'polypeptide(L)'
;MTTLRRFPSVWLVILILLVARTPSALAQSESSQKKPPNVLLIISDDHGWPDYHWAGHPHIHTPHIDQLAREGVAFRRGYVPDSLCRPSLATILTGLYPRQHQFVGNDPPLPASLQGLKGGKPYQNPEYMAIREQYIAKIDQMATLPRLLKPMGYRSFQSGKWWEGSYQRGGFDEGMTHGDMKRGGRHGDAGLAIGREGIEPIDQFIGQCTQDETPFFVWYAPMMPHTPHDPPDRLLRKYLPLTPHAPIAKYWAMCEWFDETIGALRQSLTKHGVADQTLIVYVCDNGWINDPRSSQYAPKSKRSPNEGGCRTPILFHQPSRITASVSDQLASSIDLVPTILGHLGRQVPQELPGINLLDPQQVQSRNAIFGEIYQHDIVSMDDPVSSLTHRWVIEGEWKLIEDYPDTSSVQLYHVPEDPE
;
A
#
# COMPACT_ATOMS: atom_id res chain seq x y z
N MET A 1 -32.25 -40.84 -97.72
CA MET A 1 -31.44 -41.93 -97.17
C MET A 1 -30.72 -41.42 -95.97
N THR A 2 -31.25 -41.62 -94.79
CA THR A 2 -30.50 -41.43 -93.55
C THR A 2 -31.30 -42.00 -92.39
N THR A 3 -30.82 -42.99 -91.78
CA THR A 3 -31.41 -43.80 -90.73
C THR A 3 -31.47 -43.13 -89.39
N LEU A 4 -32.68 -43.12 -88.80
CA LEU A 4 -32.87 -42.72 -87.38
C LEU A 4 -32.45 -43.88 -86.45
N ARG A 5 -31.61 -43.62 -85.52
CA ARG A 5 -31.32 -44.53 -84.41
C ARG A 5 -32.00 -43.98 -83.16
N ARG A 6 -32.85 -44.75 -82.51
CA ARG A 6 -33.53 -44.56 -81.28
C ARG A 6 -32.53 -44.77 -80.08
N PHE A 7 -32.50 -43.89 -79.09
CA PHE A 7 -31.85 -44.07 -77.78
C PHE A 7 -32.90 -44.36 -76.71
N PRO A 8 -32.67 -45.28 -75.76
CA PRO A 8 -33.62 -45.63 -74.73
C PRO A 8 -33.58 -44.61 -73.55
N SER A 9 -34.74 -44.38 -72.98
CA SER A 9 -34.98 -43.53 -71.83
C SER A 9 -34.39 -44.13 -70.55
N VAL A 10 -33.46 -43.44 -69.92
CA VAL A 10 -32.97 -43.75 -68.58
C VAL A 10 -33.77 -42.98 -67.56
N TRP A 11 -34.50 -43.68 -66.69
CA TRP A 11 -35.23 -43.10 -65.57
C TRP A 11 -34.22 -42.78 -64.44
N LEU A 12 -34.04 -41.47 -64.12
CA LEU A 12 -33.21 -41.00 -63.03
C LEU A 12 -34.06 -40.98 -61.74
N VAL A 13 -33.85 -41.93 -60.84
CA VAL A 13 -34.42 -41.95 -59.49
C VAL A 13 -33.67 -40.98 -58.63
N ILE A 14 -34.27 -39.86 -58.35
CA ILE A 14 -33.72 -38.87 -57.36
C ILE A 14 -34.05 -39.37 -55.97
N LEU A 15 -33.03 -39.89 -55.26
CA LEU A 15 -33.11 -40.22 -53.83
C LEU A 15 -32.91 -38.95 -52.99
N ILE A 16 -34.05 -38.42 -52.46
CA ILE A 16 -33.98 -37.28 -51.54
C ILE A 16 -33.56 -37.81 -50.17
N LEU A 17 -32.27 -37.63 -49.82
CA LEU A 17 -31.77 -37.82 -48.45
C LEU A 17 -32.24 -36.66 -47.56
N LEU A 18 -33.25 -36.91 -46.75
CA LEU A 18 -33.64 -36.05 -45.62
C LEU A 18 -32.49 -36.12 -44.53
N VAL A 19 -31.58 -35.16 -44.56
CA VAL A 19 -30.66 -34.95 -43.44
C VAL A 19 -31.43 -34.30 -42.31
N ALA A 20 -31.82 -35.10 -41.33
CA ALA A 20 -32.32 -34.62 -40.06
C ALA A 20 -31.20 -33.82 -39.36
N ARG A 21 -31.29 -32.49 -39.40
CA ARG A 21 -30.46 -31.64 -38.57
C ARG A 21 -30.92 -31.77 -37.11
N THR A 22 -30.24 -32.56 -36.33
CA THR A 22 -30.32 -32.48 -34.86
C THR A 22 -29.77 -31.10 -34.44
N PRO A 23 -30.48 -30.31 -33.65
CA PRO A 23 -29.93 -29.11 -33.06
C PRO A 23 -28.84 -29.57 -32.07
N SER A 24 -27.56 -29.45 -32.45
CA SER A 24 -26.46 -29.46 -31.47
C SER A 24 -26.69 -28.28 -30.53
N ALA A 25 -27.28 -28.56 -29.37
CA ALA A 25 -27.20 -27.66 -28.23
C ALA A 25 -25.71 -27.55 -27.89
N LEU A 26 -25.03 -26.54 -28.44
CA LEU A 26 -23.80 -26.01 -27.88
C LEU A 26 -24.19 -25.52 -26.48
N ALA A 27 -24.04 -26.42 -25.51
CA ALA A 27 -23.92 -25.99 -24.13
C ALA A 27 -22.70 -25.07 -24.09
N GLN A 28 -22.93 -23.77 -24.21
CA GLN A 28 -21.99 -22.79 -23.73
C GLN A 28 -21.81 -23.14 -22.25
N SER A 29 -20.69 -23.81 -21.94
CA SER A 29 -20.18 -23.81 -20.58
C SER A 29 -19.96 -22.34 -20.25
N GLU A 30 -20.90 -21.75 -19.53
CA GLU A 30 -20.62 -20.54 -18.77
C GLU A 30 -19.40 -20.89 -17.91
N SER A 31 -18.24 -20.52 -18.41
CA SER A 31 -17.06 -20.43 -17.56
C SER A 31 -17.49 -19.44 -16.48
N SER A 32 -17.83 -19.96 -15.32
CA SER A 32 -18.02 -19.16 -14.10
C SER A 32 -16.75 -18.30 -14.00
N GLN A 33 -16.81 -17.08 -14.52
CA GLN A 33 -15.73 -16.13 -14.34
C GLN A 33 -15.67 -15.93 -12.82
N LYS A 34 -14.65 -16.55 -12.20
CA LYS A 34 -14.40 -16.37 -10.77
C LYS A 34 -14.36 -14.86 -10.52
N LYS A 35 -15.23 -14.38 -9.62
CA LYS A 35 -15.24 -12.97 -9.21
C LYS A 35 -13.80 -12.54 -8.88
N PRO A 36 -13.38 -11.34 -9.30
CA PRO A 36 -12.05 -10.85 -8.97
C PRO A 36 -11.92 -10.75 -7.44
N PRO A 37 -10.75 -11.03 -6.85
CA PRO A 37 -10.54 -10.92 -5.41
C PRO A 37 -10.78 -9.50 -4.93
N ASN A 38 -11.31 -9.34 -3.72
CA ASN A 38 -11.27 -8.07 -3.01
C ASN A 38 -9.84 -7.73 -2.60
N VAL A 39 -9.57 -6.47 -2.29
CA VAL A 39 -8.26 -5.99 -1.84
C VAL A 39 -8.41 -5.21 -0.54
N LEU A 40 -7.70 -5.62 0.50
CA LEU A 40 -7.55 -4.91 1.76
C LEU A 40 -6.07 -4.54 1.92
N LEU A 41 -5.74 -3.26 1.75
CA LEU A 41 -4.40 -2.72 1.94
C LEU A 41 -4.30 -2.11 3.35
N ILE A 42 -3.46 -2.71 4.17
CA ILE A 42 -3.20 -2.31 5.56
C ILE A 42 -1.86 -1.62 5.63
N ILE A 43 -1.84 -0.39 6.11
CA ILE A 43 -0.64 0.43 6.22
C ILE A 43 -0.46 0.85 7.68
N SER A 44 0.59 0.35 8.35
CA SER A 44 1.00 0.90 9.65
C SER A 44 1.77 2.20 9.47
N ASP A 45 1.82 3.01 10.53
CA ASP A 45 2.38 4.35 10.54
C ASP A 45 3.41 4.47 11.67
N ASP A 46 4.68 4.76 11.32
CA ASP A 46 5.78 4.82 12.29
C ASP A 46 5.99 3.49 13.05
N HIS A 47 6.14 2.38 12.32
CA HIS A 47 6.33 1.06 12.90
C HIS A 47 7.71 0.49 12.53
N GLY A 48 8.54 0.26 13.52
CA GLY A 48 9.89 -0.29 13.31
C GLY A 48 9.88 -1.69 12.70
N TRP A 49 10.77 -1.96 11.76
CA TRP A 49 10.83 -3.27 11.09
C TRP A 49 11.12 -4.46 12.04
N PRO A 50 11.84 -4.29 13.19
CA PRO A 50 12.03 -5.37 14.16
C PRO A 50 10.89 -5.48 15.19
N ASP A 51 9.93 -4.54 15.19
CA ASP A 51 8.92 -4.40 16.25
C ASP A 51 7.68 -5.28 15.99
N TYR A 52 7.94 -6.50 15.49
CA TYR A 52 6.95 -7.55 15.26
C TYR A 52 7.42 -8.85 15.92
N HIS A 53 6.51 -9.60 16.52
CA HIS A 53 6.87 -10.87 17.15
C HIS A 53 7.43 -11.88 16.13
N TRP A 54 6.84 -11.99 14.94
CA TRP A 54 7.36 -12.86 13.87
C TRP A 54 8.76 -12.45 13.36
N ALA A 55 9.14 -11.17 13.52
CA ALA A 55 10.49 -10.69 13.21
C ALA A 55 11.48 -10.92 14.36
N GLY A 56 11.02 -11.47 15.49
CA GLY A 56 11.85 -11.83 16.64
C GLY A 56 11.81 -10.85 17.80
N HIS A 57 10.91 -9.84 17.82
CA HIS A 57 10.80 -8.94 18.96
C HIS A 57 10.36 -9.71 20.22
N PRO A 58 11.11 -9.61 21.34
CA PRO A 58 10.88 -10.47 22.50
C PRO A 58 9.63 -10.12 23.33
N HIS A 59 9.08 -8.92 23.18
CA HIS A 59 8.04 -8.40 24.06
C HIS A 59 6.75 -7.99 23.34
N ILE A 60 6.85 -7.45 22.12
CA ILE A 60 5.67 -6.98 21.38
C ILE A 60 4.85 -8.17 20.91
N HIS A 61 3.54 -8.12 21.14
CA HIS A 61 2.58 -9.13 20.69
C HIS A 61 1.84 -8.67 19.45
N THR A 62 2.07 -9.34 18.31
CA THR A 62 1.42 -9.06 17.03
C THR A 62 0.82 -10.32 16.40
N PRO A 63 -0.07 -11.06 17.12
CA PRO A 63 -0.53 -12.37 16.66
C PRO A 63 -1.25 -12.35 15.32
N HIS A 64 -1.94 -11.26 14.96
CA HIS A 64 -2.68 -11.16 13.71
C HIS A 64 -1.76 -10.86 12.53
N ILE A 65 -0.75 -9.99 12.71
CA ILE A 65 0.31 -9.75 11.71
C ILE A 65 1.18 -10.99 11.56
N ASP A 66 1.56 -11.64 12.67
CA ASP A 66 2.31 -12.91 12.66
C ASP A 66 1.58 -13.99 11.87
N GLN A 67 0.25 -14.04 11.99
CA GLN A 67 -0.55 -14.99 11.23
C GLN A 67 -0.54 -14.66 9.75
N LEU A 68 -0.64 -13.39 9.35
CA LEU A 68 -0.51 -12.97 7.95
C LEU A 68 0.86 -13.37 7.38
N ALA A 69 1.94 -13.14 8.15
CA ALA A 69 3.30 -13.50 7.75
C ALA A 69 3.50 -15.02 7.63
N ARG A 70 2.89 -15.81 8.52
CA ARG A 70 3.01 -17.28 8.54
C ARG A 70 2.17 -17.95 7.46
N GLU A 71 1.00 -17.40 7.14
CA GLU A 71 0.01 -17.99 6.21
C GLU A 71 0.08 -17.39 4.81
N GLY A 72 0.87 -16.33 4.61
CA GLY A 72 1.04 -15.62 3.35
C GLY A 72 2.48 -15.64 2.84
N VAL A 73 2.76 -14.77 1.88
CA VAL A 73 4.12 -14.45 1.44
C VAL A 73 4.64 -13.27 2.24
N ALA A 74 5.79 -13.45 2.91
CA ALA A 74 6.41 -12.44 3.73
C ALA A 74 7.81 -12.09 3.21
N PHE A 75 8.02 -10.83 2.82
CA PHE A 75 9.33 -10.28 2.46
C PHE A 75 9.97 -9.65 3.69
N ARG A 76 11.07 -10.24 4.18
CA ARG A 76 11.85 -9.71 5.31
C ARG A 76 12.75 -8.54 4.93
N ARG A 77 13.06 -8.42 3.65
CA ARG A 77 13.86 -7.33 3.07
C ARG A 77 12.97 -6.44 2.19
N GLY A 78 11.87 -5.96 2.80
CA GLY A 78 11.01 -4.95 2.23
C GLY A 78 11.49 -3.54 2.60
N TYR A 79 11.27 -2.56 1.72
CA TYR A 79 11.73 -1.19 1.90
C TYR A 79 10.72 -0.18 1.36
N VAL A 80 10.74 1.02 1.94
CA VAL A 80 10.10 2.20 1.37
C VAL A 80 11.17 3.11 0.76
N PRO A 81 10.95 3.68 -0.44
CA PRO A 81 11.94 4.56 -1.08
C PRO A 81 12.27 5.82 -0.27
N ASP A 82 11.30 6.37 0.45
CA ASP A 82 11.47 7.51 1.36
C ASP A 82 10.87 7.19 2.72
N SER A 83 11.62 7.45 3.77
CA SER A 83 11.23 7.20 5.16
C SER A 83 10.41 8.34 5.78
N LEU A 84 9.49 8.92 5.01
CA LEU A 84 8.59 9.99 5.43
C LEU A 84 7.15 9.71 4.96
N CYS A 85 6.20 10.04 5.81
CA CYS A 85 4.78 9.68 5.69
C CYS A 85 4.17 9.98 4.30
N ARG A 86 4.07 11.26 3.89
CA ARG A 86 3.39 11.65 2.66
C ARG A 86 4.05 11.07 1.41
N PRO A 87 5.38 11.18 1.21
CA PRO A 87 6.07 10.56 0.09
C PRO A 87 5.83 9.05 0.01
N SER A 88 5.92 8.35 1.15
CA SER A 88 5.72 6.91 1.21
C SER A 88 4.27 6.52 0.90
N LEU A 89 3.27 7.20 1.48
CA LEU A 89 1.86 6.93 1.18
C LEU A 89 1.54 7.18 -0.30
N ALA A 90 2.12 8.23 -0.92
CA ALA A 90 1.97 8.48 -2.34
C ALA A 90 2.63 7.37 -3.18
N THR A 91 3.80 6.87 -2.79
CA THR A 91 4.45 5.70 -3.40
C THR A 91 3.55 4.46 -3.33
N ILE A 92 3.01 4.14 -2.16
CA ILE A 92 2.12 2.99 -1.94
C ILE A 92 0.85 3.09 -2.80
N LEU A 93 0.32 4.31 -2.96
CA LEU A 93 -0.90 4.57 -3.72
C LEU A 93 -0.69 4.49 -5.25
N THR A 94 0.48 4.90 -5.74
CA THR A 94 0.75 5.09 -7.17
C THR A 94 1.69 4.06 -7.78
N GLY A 95 2.52 3.39 -6.98
CA GLY A 95 3.60 2.52 -7.45
C GLY A 95 4.80 3.27 -8.02
N LEU A 96 4.90 4.58 -7.79
CA LEU A 96 5.95 5.46 -8.32
C LEU A 96 6.94 5.87 -7.23
N TYR A 97 8.17 6.21 -7.63
CA TYR A 97 9.14 6.83 -6.74
C TYR A 97 8.74 8.26 -6.36
N PRO A 98 9.20 8.81 -5.20
CA PRO A 98 8.91 10.18 -4.78
C PRO A 98 9.18 11.23 -5.84
N ARG A 99 10.28 11.12 -6.57
CA ARG A 99 10.64 12.01 -7.68
C ARG A 99 9.64 11.94 -8.84
N GLN A 100 9.04 10.78 -9.11
CA GLN A 100 8.08 10.61 -10.21
C GLN A 100 6.71 11.18 -9.85
N HIS A 101 6.20 10.91 -8.63
CA HIS A 101 4.93 11.47 -8.18
C HIS A 101 5.06 12.88 -7.57
N GLN A 102 6.27 13.37 -7.32
CA GLN A 102 6.58 14.72 -6.85
C GLN A 102 6.04 15.10 -5.46
N PHE A 103 5.59 14.15 -4.68
CA PHE A 103 5.32 14.34 -3.24
C PHE A 103 6.59 13.97 -2.47
N VAL A 104 7.50 14.95 -2.34
CA VAL A 104 8.85 14.74 -1.76
C VAL A 104 8.98 15.27 -0.33
N GLY A 105 7.90 15.69 0.29
CA GLY A 105 7.84 16.12 1.68
C GLY A 105 6.41 16.20 2.18
N ASN A 106 6.23 16.34 3.50
CA ASN A 106 4.91 16.36 4.10
C ASN A 106 4.15 17.66 3.80
N ASP A 107 4.83 18.78 3.86
CA ASP A 107 4.23 20.09 3.71
C ASP A 107 4.91 20.91 2.61
N PRO A 108 4.18 21.84 1.95
CA PRO A 108 4.75 22.76 0.99
C PRO A 108 5.65 23.80 1.66
N PRO A 109 6.45 24.56 0.90
CA PRO A 109 7.30 25.60 1.44
C PRO A 109 6.47 26.70 2.12
N LEU A 110 7.03 27.27 3.21
CA LEU A 110 6.42 28.43 3.81
C LEU A 110 6.53 29.65 2.88
N PRO A 111 5.43 30.42 2.68
CA PRO A 111 5.50 31.67 1.95
C PRO A 111 6.39 32.68 2.66
N ALA A 112 6.94 33.65 1.92
CA ALA A 112 7.82 34.68 2.45
C ALA A 112 7.21 35.43 3.65
N SER A 113 5.90 35.61 3.63
CA SER A 113 5.13 36.24 4.73
C SER A 113 5.18 35.48 6.08
N LEU A 114 5.55 34.19 6.07
CA LEU A 114 5.63 33.35 7.26
C LEU A 114 7.07 32.93 7.62
N GLN A 115 8.06 33.20 6.77
CA GLN A 115 9.45 32.85 7.03
C GLN A 115 9.98 33.56 8.26
N GLY A 116 10.63 32.80 9.16
CA GLY A 116 11.25 33.35 10.39
C GLY A 116 10.27 33.67 11.51
N LEU A 117 8.97 33.54 11.34
CA LEU A 117 7.98 33.76 12.40
C LEU A 117 7.92 32.56 13.35
N LYS A 118 8.31 32.76 14.62
CA LYS A 118 8.12 31.76 15.67
C LYS A 118 6.63 31.64 16.02
N GLY A 119 6.08 30.42 15.95
CA GLY A 119 4.69 30.14 16.30
C GLY A 119 3.66 30.59 15.25
N GLY A 120 4.08 30.77 14.01
CA GLY A 120 3.17 31.01 12.88
C GLY A 120 2.15 29.88 12.75
N LYS A 121 0.92 30.25 12.34
CA LYS A 121 -0.16 29.28 12.09
C LYS A 121 -0.34 29.14 10.57
N PRO A 122 0.50 28.35 9.87
CA PRO A 122 0.50 28.32 8.41
C PRO A 122 -0.88 27.97 7.84
N TYR A 123 -1.60 27.06 8.49
CA TYR A 123 -2.95 26.64 8.06
C TYR A 123 -4.04 27.70 8.22
N GLN A 124 -3.74 28.85 8.80
CA GLN A 124 -4.62 30.03 8.85
C GLN A 124 -4.20 31.12 7.85
N ASN A 125 -3.06 30.94 7.17
CA ASN A 125 -2.55 31.88 6.18
C ASN A 125 -3.09 31.53 4.79
N PRO A 126 -3.80 32.46 4.09
CA PRO A 126 -4.39 32.18 2.77
C PRO A 126 -3.35 31.86 1.69
N GLU A 127 -2.17 32.50 1.72
CA GLU A 127 -1.08 32.25 0.77
C GLU A 127 -0.53 30.82 0.94
N TYR A 128 -0.27 30.41 2.20
CA TYR A 128 0.15 29.04 2.47
C TYR A 128 -0.90 28.01 2.03
N MET A 129 -2.17 28.30 2.27
CA MET A 129 -3.26 27.40 1.85
C MET A 129 -3.36 27.29 0.32
N ALA A 130 -3.08 28.37 -0.40
CA ALA A 130 -3.02 28.32 -1.88
C ALA A 130 -1.85 27.46 -2.39
N ILE A 131 -0.66 27.59 -1.78
CA ILE A 131 0.50 26.74 -2.12
C ILE A 131 0.21 25.28 -1.78
N ARG A 132 -0.40 25.02 -0.63
CA ARG A 132 -0.80 23.67 -0.23
C ARG A 132 -1.79 23.05 -1.21
N GLU A 133 -2.77 23.82 -1.68
CA GLU A 133 -3.74 23.35 -2.68
C GLU A 133 -3.05 23.00 -4.02
N GLN A 134 -2.10 23.79 -4.48
CA GLN A 134 -1.28 23.48 -5.65
C GLN A 134 -0.49 22.17 -5.46
N TYR A 135 0.04 21.95 -4.25
CA TYR A 135 0.76 20.71 -3.94
C TYR A 135 -0.17 19.49 -3.96
N ILE A 136 -1.35 19.60 -3.36
CA ILE A 136 -2.38 18.55 -3.37
C ILE A 136 -2.85 18.26 -4.80
N ALA A 137 -3.03 19.29 -5.63
CA ALA A 137 -3.56 19.16 -6.99
C ALA A 137 -2.74 18.22 -7.89
N LYS A 138 -1.49 17.94 -7.54
CA LYS A 138 -0.66 16.97 -8.26
C LYS A 138 -1.28 15.57 -8.30
N ILE A 139 -2.07 15.18 -7.28
CA ILE A 139 -2.71 13.85 -7.24
C ILE A 139 -3.85 13.69 -8.25
N ASP A 140 -4.46 14.79 -8.67
CA ASP A 140 -5.67 14.76 -9.49
C ASP A 140 -5.45 14.10 -10.86
N GLN A 141 -4.22 14.11 -11.36
CA GLN A 141 -3.84 13.58 -12.67
C GLN A 141 -3.10 12.22 -12.58
N MET A 142 -2.84 11.72 -11.38
CA MET A 142 -2.06 10.49 -11.21
C MET A 142 -2.91 9.23 -11.38
N ALA A 143 -2.31 8.19 -11.93
CA ALA A 143 -2.86 6.85 -11.98
C ALA A 143 -2.74 6.19 -10.59
N THR A 144 -3.65 6.54 -9.68
CA THR A 144 -3.71 5.96 -8.34
C THR A 144 -4.36 4.58 -8.37
N LEU A 145 -4.07 3.74 -7.39
CA LEU A 145 -4.63 2.39 -7.32
C LEU A 145 -6.18 2.37 -7.41
N PRO A 146 -6.95 3.24 -6.69
CA PRO A 146 -8.41 3.28 -6.88
C PRO A 146 -8.81 3.57 -8.33
N ARG A 147 -8.14 4.52 -9.01
CA ARG A 147 -8.43 4.83 -10.41
C ARG A 147 -8.13 3.67 -11.35
N LEU A 148 -7.04 2.92 -11.08
CA LEU A 148 -6.67 1.73 -11.87
C LEU A 148 -7.65 0.58 -11.66
N LEU A 149 -8.25 0.46 -10.46
CA LEU A 149 -9.23 -0.58 -10.12
C LEU A 149 -10.67 -0.25 -10.57
N LYS A 150 -11.02 1.03 -10.68
CA LYS A 150 -12.37 1.48 -11.04
C LYS A 150 -12.90 0.90 -12.36
N PRO A 151 -12.14 0.85 -13.47
CA PRO A 151 -12.59 0.23 -14.72
C PRO A 151 -12.85 -1.28 -14.61
N MET A 152 -12.39 -1.91 -13.52
CA MET A 152 -12.63 -3.32 -13.21
C MET A 152 -13.89 -3.54 -12.37
N GLY A 153 -14.66 -2.48 -12.09
CA GLY A 153 -15.87 -2.52 -11.30
C GLY A 153 -15.65 -2.49 -9.78
N TYR A 154 -14.46 -2.20 -9.31
CA TYR A 154 -14.22 -2.07 -7.86
C TYR A 154 -14.88 -0.81 -7.30
N ARG A 155 -15.49 -0.96 -6.11
CA ARG A 155 -15.75 0.17 -5.21
C ARG A 155 -14.56 0.32 -4.26
N SER A 156 -14.21 1.55 -3.94
CA SER A 156 -13.03 1.84 -3.12
C SER A 156 -13.37 2.71 -1.92
N PHE A 157 -12.77 2.39 -0.77
CA PHE A 157 -12.97 3.09 0.51
C PHE A 157 -11.63 3.56 1.08
N GLN A 158 -11.52 4.86 1.37
CA GLN A 158 -10.37 5.45 2.04
C GLN A 158 -10.64 5.62 3.55
N SER A 159 -9.70 5.18 4.40
CA SER A 159 -9.74 5.43 5.83
C SER A 159 -8.36 5.71 6.40
N GLY A 160 -8.31 6.49 7.47
CA GLY A 160 -7.08 6.85 8.14
C GLY A 160 -6.33 7.99 7.48
N LYS A 161 -5.00 7.91 7.56
CA LYS A 161 -4.08 8.94 7.11
C LYS A 161 -4.18 9.21 5.62
N TRP A 162 -4.35 10.50 5.28
CA TRP A 162 -4.54 10.96 3.91
C TRP A 162 -4.15 12.44 3.80
N TRP A 163 -3.20 12.76 2.92
CA TRP A 163 -2.63 14.10 2.81
C TRP A 163 -3.24 14.95 1.69
N GLU A 164 -3.96 14.30 0.75
CA GLU A 164 -4.34 14.90 -0.53
C GLU A 164 -5.76 15.49 -0.50
N GLY A 165 -6.09 16.23 0.56
CA GLY A 165 -7.40 16.86 0.71
C GLY A 165 -8.53 15.83 0.92
N SER A 166 -9.58 15.86 0.09
CA SER A 166 -10.64 14.85 0.19
C SER A 166 -10.22 13.51 -0.42
N TYR A 167 -10.79 12.41 0.05
CA TYR A 167 -10.57 11.07 -0.49
C TYR A 167 -10.84 10.96 -1.99
N GLN A 168 -11.80 11.75 -2.50
CA GLN A 168 -12.19 11.78 -3.91
C GLN A 168 -11.02 12.17 -4.83
N ARG A 169 -10.11 13.01 -4.35
CA ARG A 169 -8.92 13.42 -5.12
C ARG A 169 -7.96 12.27 -5.39
N GLY A 170 -7.97 11.25 -4.55
CA GLY A 170 -7.26 9.98 -4.81
C GLY A 170 -8.00 9.04 -5.75
N GLY A 171 -9.24 9.34 -6.13
CA GLY A 171 -10.09 8.49 -6.97
C GLY A 171 -10.91 7.47 -6.17
N PHE A 172 -10.94 7.56 -4.84
CA PHE A 172 -11.80 6.72 -4.02
C PHE A 172 -13.28 7.07 -4.19
N ASP A 173 -14.15 6.06 -4.16
CA ASP A 173 -15.59 6.24 -4.29
C ASP A 173 -16.23 6.69 -2.98
N GLU A 174 -15.71 6.19 -1.86
CA GLU A 174 -16.12 6.52 -0.50
C GLU A 174 -14.90 6.73 0.40
N GLY A 175 -15.08 7.42 1.51
CA GLY A 175 -13.98 7.61 2.46
C GLY A 175 -14.31 8.52 3.61
N MET A 176 -13.40 8.55 4.57
CA MET A 176 -13.56 9.27 5.84
C MET A 176 -12.87 10.64 5.84
N THR A 177 -11.90 10.90 4.96
CA THR A 177 -11.15 12.16 4.93
C THR A 177 -11.75 13.12 3.91
N HIS A 178 -12.14 14.31 4.37
CA HIS A 178 -12.78 15.34 3.54
C HIS A 178 -11.89 16.56 3.27
N GLY A 179 -10.69 16.62 3.88
CA GLY A 179 -9.77 17.74 3.77
C GLY A 179 -10.14 18.93 4.67
N ASP A 180 -10.98 18.71 5.69
CA ASP A 180 -11.40 19.79 6.62
C ASP A 180 -10.26 20.16 7.58
N MET A 181 -9.58 21.27 7.29
CA MET A 181 -8.47 21.78 8.09
C MET A 181 -8.82 22.10 9.53
N LYS A 182 -10.11 22.35 9.85
CA LYS A 182 -10.57 22.61 11.22
C LYS A 182 -10.64 21.32 12.06
N ARG A 183 -10.68 20.17 11.39
CA ARG A 183 -10.82 18.85 11.99
C ARG A 183 -9.60 17.94 11.79
N GLY A 184 -8.40 18.52 11.62
CA GLY A 184 -7.18 17.74 11.37
C GLY A 184 -6.94 17.38 9.91
N GLY A 185 -7.59 18.07 8.96
CA GLY A 185 -7.51 17.84 7.53
C GLY A 185 -6.13 18.09 6.89
N ARG A 186 -5.09 18.34 7.72
CA ARG A 186 -3.72 18.30 7.22
C ARG A 186 -3.37 16.91 6.68
N HIS A 187 -3.79 15.84 7.37
CA HIS A 187 -3.40 14.46 7.06
C HIS A 187 -4.45 13.40 7.43
N GLY A 188 -5.76 13.74 7.49
CA GLY A 188 -6.75 12.69 7.68
C GLY A 188 -8.11 13.08 8.28
N ASP A 189 -8.29 14.25 8.85
CA ASP A 189 -9.51 14.73 9.57
C ASP A 189 -10.31 13.61 10.28
N ALA A 190 -11.55 13.33 9.89
CA ALA A 190 -12.38 12.28 10.48
C ALA A 190 -11.78 10.86 10.27
N GLY A 191 -10.97 10.67 9.23
CA GLY A 191 -10.29 9.40 8.98
C GLY A 191 -9.33 8.99 10.07
N LEU A 192 -8.76 9.94 10.83
CA LEU A 192 -7.80 9.64 11.90
C LEU A 192 -8.40 8.89 13.10
N ALA A 193 -9.73 8.84 13.21
CA ALA A 193 -10.43 8.08 14.24
C ALA A 193 -10.39 6.56 14.01
N ILE A 194 -10.23 6.14 12.74
CA ILE A 194 -10.24 4.71 12.39
C ILE A 194 -9.16 3.93 13.14
N GLY A 195 -9.49 2.74 13.57
CA GLY A 195 -8.65 1.89 14.41
C GLY A 195 -8.70 2.26 15.88
N ARG A 196 -8.56 3.54 16.25
CA ARG A 196 -8.67 4.00 17.64
C ARG A 196 -10.10 3.92 18.18
N GLU A 197 -11.09 4.21 17.34
CA GLU A 197 -12.52 4.16 17.67
C GLU A 197 -13.22 2.91 17.06
N GLY A 198 -12.44 1.97 16.50
CA GLY A 198 -12.96 0.75 15.87
C GLY A 198 -12.85 0.80 14.34
N ILE A 199 -13.50 -0.17 13.68
CA ILE A 199 -13.46 -0.36 12.23
C ILE A 199 -14.85 -0.34 11.57
N GLU A 200 -15.87 0.11 12.30
CA GLU A 200 -17.28 0.06 11.86
C GLU A 200 -17.51 0.64 10.46
N PRO A 201 -16.93 1.78 10.04
CA PRO A 201 -17.11 2.30 8.69
C PRO A 201 -16.64 1.31 7.61
N ILE A 202 -15.53 0.59 7.87
CA ILE A 202 -15.01 -0.43 6.95
C ILE A 202 -15.90 -1.67 6.96
N ASP A 203 -16.35 -2.13 8.13
CA ASP A 203 -17.25 -3.30 8.25
C ASP A 203 -18.55 -3.07 7.48
N GLN A 204 -19.14 -1.88 7.61
CA GLN A 204 -20.34 -1.48 6.87
C GLN A 204 -20.11 -1.46 5.36
N PHE A 205 -18.99 -0.87 4.90
CA PHE A 205 -18.61 -0.82 3.50
C PHE A 205 -18.41 -2.22 2.90
N ILE A 206 -17.68 -3.10 3.60
CA ILE A 206 -17.49 -4.51 3.18
C ILE A 206 -18.83 -5.22 3.08
N GLY A 207 -19.71 -5.06 4.09
CA GLY A 207 -21.03 -5.67 4.10
C GLY A 207 -21.88 -5.23 2.91
N GLN A 208 -21.87 -3.95 2.58
CA GLN A 208 -22.62 -3.41 1.45
C GLN A 208 -22.05 -3.92 0.12
N CYS A 209 -20.73 -3.87 -0.08
CA CYS A 209 -20.11 -4.42 -1.30
C CYS A 209 -20.41 -5.91 -1.48
N THR A 210 -20.45 -6.67 -0.38
CA THR A 210 -20.79 -8.10 -0.41
C THR A 210 -22.24 -8.33 -0.83
N GLN A 211 -23.19 -7.53 -0.30
CA GLN A 211 -24.61 -7.59 -0.69
C GLN A 211 -24.82 -7.22 -2.16
N ASP A 212 -24.12 -6.20 -2.64
CA ASP A 212 -24.17 -5.71 -4.01
C ASP A 212 -23.35 -6.59 -4.99
N GLU A 213 -22.71 -7.66 -4.48
CA GLU A 213 -21.82 -8.54 -5.24
C GLU A 213 -20.67 -7.81 -5.97
N THR A 214 -20.28 -6.64 -5.47
CA THR A 214 -19.25 -5.76 -6.06
C THR A 214 -17.91 -6.00 -5.41
N PRO A 215 -16.80 -6.19 -6.17
CA PRO A 215 -15.46 -6.28 -5.60
C PRO A 215 -15.06 -4.94 -4.98
N PHE A 216 -14.29 -5.01 -3.88
CA PHE A 216 -13.90 -3.80 -3.16
C PHE A 216 -12.38 -3.66 -3.02
N PHE A 217 -11.98 -2.41 -2.87
CA PHE A 217 -10.66 -2.01 -2.41
C PHE A 217 -10.78 -1.15 -1.16
N VAL A 218 -10.15 -1.57 -0.07
CA VAL A 218 -10.07 -0.80 1.18
C VAL A 218 -8.64 -0.35 1.42
N TRP A 219 -8.46 0.96 1.59
CA TRP A 219 -7.25 1.60 2.11
C TRP A 219 -7.43 1.82 3.61
N TYR A 220 -6.72 1.03 4.41
CA TYR A 220 -6.70 1.14 5.87
C TYR A 220 -5.34 1.63 6.33
N ALA A 221 -5.23 2.91 6.64
CA ALA A 221 -4.01 3.58 7.08
C ALA A 221 -4.25 4.32 8.41
N PRO A 222 -4.56 3.63 9.52
CA PRO A 222 -4.77 4.27 10.81
C PRO A 222 -3.49 4.96 11.24
N MET A 223 -3.61 6.06 11.97
CA MET A 223 -2.44 6.73 12.54
C MET A 223 -1.96 5.95 13.77
N MET A 224 -1.50 4.70 13.52
CA MET A 224 -1.06 3.74 14.54
C MET A 224 0.10 2.89 14.00
N PRO A 225 1.13 2.63 14.80
CA PRO A 225 1.38 3.08 16.19
C PRO A 225 1.86 4.53 16.35
N HIS A 226 1.79 5.37 15.33
CA HIS A 226 2.21 6.79 15.34
C HIS A 226 1.74 7.56 16.59
N THR A 227 2.50 8.56 16.97
CA THR A 227 2.13 9.47 18.08
C THR A 227 0.78 10.18 17.82
N PRO A 228 -0.01 10.47 18.88
CA PRO A 228 0.31 10.31 20.29
C PRO A 228 0.29 8.85 20.73
N HIS A 229 1.27 8.46 21.59
CA HIS A 229 1.27 7.12 22.20
C HIS A 229 0.35 7.13 23.40
N ASP A 230 -0.92 6.86 23.17
CA ASP A 230 -2.02 6.84 24.14
C ASP A 230 -2.78 5.50 24.12
N PRO A 231 -2.06 4.36 24.29
CA PRO A 231 -2.68 3.06 24.25
C PRO A 231 -3.69 2.88 25.40
N PRO A 232 -4.69 1.99 25.24
CA PRO A 232 -5.56 1.62 26.33
C PRO A 232 -4.77 1.10 27.55
N ASP A 233 -5.20 1.47 28.77
CA ASP A 233 -4.55 1.09 30.01
C ASP A 233 -4.33 -0.41 30.17
N ARG A 234 -5.24 -1.25 29.64
CA ARG A 234 -5.12 -2.71 29.67
C ARG A 234 -3.87 -3.21 28.93
N LEU A 235 -3.49 -2.54 27.84
CA LEU A 235 -2.29 -2.87 27.05
C LEU A 235 -1.05 -2.25 27.72
N LEU A 236 -1.10 -0.99 28.10
CA LEU A 236 0.03 -0.32 28.74
C LEU A 236 0.53 -1.08 29.97
N ARG A 237 -0.38 -1.59 30.82
CA ARG A 237 -0.04 -2.37 32.02
C ARG A 237 0.74 -3.65 31.73
N LYS A 238 0.63 -4.23 30.52
CA LYS A 238 1.44 -5.40 30.14
C LYS A 238 2.90 -5.05 29.92
N TYR A 239 3.18 -3.87 29.37
CA TYR A 239 4.52 -3.48 28.91
C TYR A 239 5.31 -2.66 29.93
N LEU A 240 4.67 -1.93 30.83
CA LEU A 240 5.36 -1.14 31.87
C LEU A 240 6.38 -1.95 32.70
N PRO A 241 6.12 -3.24 33.09
CA PRO A 241 7.12 -4.02 33.81
C PRO A 241 8.30 -4.53 32.97
N LEU A 242 8.20 -4.46 31.63
CA LEU A 242 9.17 -5.08 30.71
C LEU A 242 10.30 -4.13 30.29
N THR A 243 10.16 -2.83 30.59
CA THR A 243 11.17 -1.83 30.28
C THR A 243 11.15 -0.72 31.32
N PRO A 244 12.33 -0.13 31.69
CA PRO A 244 12.39 1.02 32.57
C PRO A 244 11.93 2.32 31.89
N HIS A 245 11.66 2.31 30.59
CA HIS A 245 11.35 3.48 29.79
C HIS A 245 9.85 3.54 29.43
N ALA A 246 9.09 4.37 30.12
CA ALA A 246 7.67 4.51 29.87
C ALA A 246 7.31 4.87 28.41
N PRO A 247 8.07 5.71 27.67
CA PRO A 247 7.81 5.94 26.24
C PRO A 247 7.90 4.66 25.41
N ILE A 248 8.86 3.78 25.68
CA ILE A 248 9.00 2.47 25.02
C ILE A 248 7.79 1.58 25.32
N ALA A 249 7.40 1.47 26.60
CA ALA A 249 6.24 0.67 26.98
C ALA A 249 4.95 1.15 26.27
N LYS A 250 4.76 2.47 26.17
CA LYS A 250 3.63 3.05 25.44
C LYS A 250 3.65 2.69 23.95
N TYR A 251 4.80 2.82 23.31
CA TYR A 251 4.94 2.47 21.89
C TYR A 251 4.68 0.99 21.64
N TRP A 252 5.25 0.09 22.47
CA TRP A 252 4.97 -1.34 22.36
C TRP A 252 3.48 -1.67 22.52
N ALA A 253 2.82 -0.99 23.45
CA ALA A 253 1.37 -1.12 23.63
C ALA A 253 0.56 -0.59 22.44
N MET A 254 1.05 0.45 21.75
CA MET A 254 0.45 0.93 20.49
C MET A 254 0.59 -0.09 19.36
N CYS A 255 1.74 -0.78 19.27
CA CYS A 255 1.95 -1.84 18.27
C CYS A 255 0.96 -3.02 18.48
N GLU A 256 0.76 -3.47 19.73
CA GLU A 256 -0.25 -4.50 20.04
C GLU A 256 -1.67 -3.99 19.74
N TRP A 257 -1.98 -2.75 20.09
CA TRP A 257 -3.29 -2.17 19.80
C TRP A 257 -3.58 -2.10 18.30
N PHE A 258 -2.59 -1.72 17.51
CA PHE A 258 -2.71 -1.75 16.07
C PHE A 258 -2.97 -3.19 15.54
N ASP A 259 -2.26 -4.18 16.06
CA ASP A 259 -2.47 -5.59 15.69
C ASP A 259 -3.89 -6.07 16.01
N GLU A 260 -4.47 -5.64 17.14
CA GLU A 260 -5.87 -5.94 17.49
C GLU A 260 -6.85 -5.42 16.42
N THR A 261 -6.57 -4.26 15.81
CA THR A 261 -7.42 -3.72 14.73
C THR A 261 -7.36 -4.58 13.47
N ILE A 262 -6.20 -5.18 13.18
CA ILE A 262 -6.06 -6.16 12.07
C ILE A 262 -6.88 -7.41 12.36
N GLY A 263 -6.90 -7.86 13.63
CA GLY A 263 -7.78 -8.93 14.08
C GLY A 263 -9.25 -8.63 13.81
N ALA A 264 -9.69 -7.40 14.12
CA ALA A 264 -11.06 -6.96 13.86
C ALA A 264 -11.39 -6.93 12.35
N LEU A 265 -10.47 -6.45 11.50
CA LEU A 265 -10.65 -6.47 10.04
C LEU A 265 -10.77 -7.90 9.50
N ARG A 266 -9.94 -8.84 9.97
CA ARG A 266 -10.03 -10.25 9.56
C ARG A 266 -11.34 -10.89 10.01
N GLN A 267 -11.83 -10.56 11.21
CA GLN A 267 -13.14 -10.99 11.70
C GLN A 267 -14.28 -10.44 10.83
N SER A 268 -14.19 -9.17 10.39
CA SER A 268 -15.14 -8.56 9.47
C SER A 268 -15.18 -9.31 8.13
N LEU A 269 -14.03 -9.60 7.52
CA LEU A 269 -13.98 -10.39 6.28
C LEU A 269 -14.60 -11.79 6.45
N THR A 270 -14.38 -12.43 7.59
CA THR A 270 -14.98 -13.74 7.91
C THR A 270 -16.48 -13.64 8.12
N LYS A 271 -16.95 -12.64 8.86
CA LYS A 271 -18.38 -12.35 9.12
C LYS A 271 -19.15 -12.17 7.82
N HIS A 272 -18.56 -11.50 6.83
CA HIS A 272 -19.19 -11.27 5.53
C HIS A 272 -18.93 -12.39 4.50
N GLY A 273 -18.19 -13.45 4.89
CA GLY A 273 -17.95 -14.62 4.03
C GLY A 273 -17.01 -14.36 2.84
N VAL A 274 -16.15 -13.34 2.94
CA VAL A 274 -15.24 -12.91 1.85
C VAL A 274 -13.76 -13.08 2.18
N ALA A 275 -13.42 -13.69 3.31
CA ALA A 275 -12.02 -13.83 3.76
C ALA A 275 -11.14 -14.54 2.71
N ASP A 276 -11.58 -15.68 2.16
CA ASP A 276 -10.82 -16.46 1.17
C ASP A 276 -10.70 -15.74 -0.18
N GLN A 277 -11.57 -14.78 -0.46
CA GLN A 277 -11.61 -14.02 -1.71
C GLN A 277 -10.96 -12.64 -1.58
N THR A 278 -10.36 -12.33 -0.44
CA THR A 278 -9.73 -11.02 -0.18
C THR A 278 -8.21 -11.17 -0.15
N LEU A 279 -7.54 -10.43 -1.03
CA LEU A 279 -6.10 -10.20 -0.95
C LEU A 279 -5.84 -9.18 0.16
N ILE A 280 -5.19 -9.60 1.22
CA ILE A 280 -4.68 -8.72 2.27
C ILE A 280 -3.23 -8.38 1.93
N VAL A 281 -2.93 -7.09 1.86
CA VAL A 281 -1.59 -6.55 1.67
C VAL A 281 -1.21 -5.75 2.90
N TYR A 282 -0.04 -6.00 3.46
CA TYR A 282 0.47 -5.28 4.64
C TYR A 282 1.81 -4.62 4.32
N VAL A 283 1.97 -3.37 4.76
CA VAL A 283 3.21 -2.59 4.67
C VAL A 283 3.23 -1.53 5.78
N CYS A 284 4.41 -1.04 6.19
CA CYS A 284 4.54 0.19 6.98
C CYS A 284 4.93 1.37 6.08
N ASP A 285 4.45 2.57 6.40
CA ASP A 285 4.78 3.78 5.62
C ASP A 285 6.23 4.23 5.81
N ASN A 286 6.77 4.10 7.01
CA ASN A 286 8.20 4.30 7.31
C ASN A 286 8.58 3.62 8.62
N GLY A 287 9.87 3.31 8.76
CA GLY A 287 10.40 2.74 9.99
C GLY A 287 10.44 3.73 11.16
N TRP A 288 10.63 3.17 12.35
CA TRP A 288 10.64 3.91 13.62
C TRP A 288 11.56 3.22 14.61
N ILE A 289 12.35 4.01 15.33
CA ILE A 289 13.05 3.60 16.55
C ILE A 289 12.64 4.59 17.63
N ASN A 290 11.91 4.15 18.65
CA ASN A 290 11.40 5.07 19.67
C ASN A 290 12.53 5.56 20.59
N ASP A 291 12.63 6.89 20.80
CA ASP A 291 13.55 7.45 21.80
C ASP A 291 13.12 6.98 23.20
N PRO A 292 14.02 6.42 24.01
CA PRO A 292 13.65 5.92 25.34
C PRO A 292 13.22 7.01 26.32
N ARG A 293 13.50 8.28 26.03
CA ARG A 293 13.22 9.44 26.91
C ARG A 293 11.97 10.20 26.49
N SER A 294 11.46 9.96 25.29
CA SER A 294 10.33 10.73 24.74
C SER A 294 9.52 9.88 23.76
N SER A 295 8.38 10.40 23.31
CA SER A 295 7.59 9.80 22.23
C SER A 295 8.07 10.23 20.84
N GLN A 296 9.33 10.62 20.71
CA GLN A 296 9.97 10.96 19.43
C GLN A 296 10.79 9.78 18.92
N TYR A 297 11.23 9.87 17.68
CA TYR A 297 12.12 8.87 17.08
C TYR A 297 13.60 9.18 17.34
N ALA A 298 14.39 8.12 17.47
CA ALA A 298 15.83 8.16 17.61
C ALA A 298 16.52 8.48 16.25
N PRO A 299 17.80 8.86 16.25
CA PRO A 299 18.60 8.93 15.03
C PRO A 299 18.62 7.62 14.23
N LYS A 300 18.94 7.69 12.94
CA LYS A 300 18.95 6.54 11.99
C LYS A 300 17.61 5.81 11.85
N SER A 301 16.53 6.50 12.16
CA SER A 301 15.14 6.04 12.13
C SER A 301 14.36 6.81 11.07
N LYS A 302 13.08 7.16 11.35
CA LYS A 302 12.26 8.02 10.47
C LYS A 302 13.06 9.18 9.89
N ARG A 303 12.85 9.51 8.60
CA ARG A 303 13.55 10.57 7.86
C ARG A 303 15.04 10.30 7.62
N SER A 304 15.48 9.06 7.74
CA SER A 304 16.87 8.68 7.42
C SER A 304 16.90 7.58 6.37
N PRO A 305 18.01 7.46 5.61
CA PRO A 305 18.21 6.38 4.64
C PRO A 305 18.57 5.03 5.29
N ASN A 306 18.78 4.99 6.62
CA ASN A 306 19.19 3.79 7.35
C ASN A 306 18.06 2.75 7.44
N GLU A 307 18.41 1.51 7.85
CA GLU A 307 17.45 0.42 7.99
C GLU A 307 16.29 0.77 8.92
N GLY A 308 16.58 1.44 10.05
CA GLY A 308 15.56 1.89 11.00
C GLY A 308 14.57 2.90 10.42
N GLY A 309 14.87 3.53 9.28
CA GLY A 309 13.97 4.44 8.58
C GLY A 309 13.26 3.82 7.38
N CYS A 310 13.99 3.09 6.54
CA CYS A 310 13.48 2.64 5.24
C CYS A 310 12.97 1.21 5.23
N ARG A 311 13.43 0.33 6.14
CA ARG A 311 13.04 -1.07 6.13
C ARG A 311 11.64 -1.27 6.70
N THR A 312 10.84 -2.08 6.02
CA THR A 312 9.45 -2.42 6.40
C THR A 312 9.15 -3.86 5.99
N PRO A 313 8.34 -4.62 6.73
CA PRO A 313 7.80 -5.86 6.19
C PRO A 313 6.83 -5.57 5.05
N ILE A 314 6.81 -6.46 4.04
CA ILE A 314 5.80 -6.46 2.98
C ILE A 314 5.18 -7.86 2.95
N LEU A 315 3.86 -7.93 3.23
CA LEU A 315 3.14 -9.20 3.35
C LEU A 315 1.98 -9.25 2.36
N PHE A 316 1.76 -10.44 1.77
CA PHE A 316 0.61 -10.73 0.94
C PHE A 316 -0.07 -12.00 1.43
N HIS A 317 -1.37 -11.93 1.67
CA HIS A 317 -2.14 -13.07 2.18
C HIS A 317 -3.47 -13.18 1.45
N GLN A 318 -3.73 -14.36 0.88
CA GLN A 318 -5.04 -14.77 0.38
C GLN A 318 -5.11 -16.30 0.42
N PRO A 319 -5.88 -16.91 1.33
CA PRO A 319 -5.85 -18.36 1.56
C PRO A 319 -6.10 -19.20 0.31
N SER A 320 -7.01 -18.74 -0.56
CA SER A 320 -7.42 -19.49 -1.76
C SER A 320 -6.43 -19.43 -2.94
N ARG A 321 -5.41 -18.55 -2.89
CA ARG A 321 -4.54 -18.26 -4.05
C ARG A 321 -3.05 -18.13 -3.72
N ILE A 322 -2.69 -17.84 -2.48
CA ILE A 322 -1.30 -17.59 -2.07
C ILE A 322 -0.82 -18.74 -1.20
N THR A 323 0.28 -19.37 -1.61
CA THR A 323 0.99 -20.36 -0.80
C THR A 323 1.97 -19.65 0.12
N ALA A 324 1.94 -20.02 1.39
CA ALA A 324 2.79 -19.43 2.41
C ALA A 324 4.29 -19.62 2.10
N SER A 325 5.05 -18.54 2.20
CA SER A 325 6.51 -18.54 2.07
C SER A 325 7.14 -17.31 2.71
N VAL A 326 8.39 -17.43 3.12
CA VAL A 326 9.22 -16.32 3.59
C VAL A 326 10.33 -16.08 2.59
N SER A 327 10.50 -14.83 2.17
CA SER A 327 11.48 -14.42 1.17
C SER A 327 12.49 -13.42 1.75
N ASP A 328 13.76 -13.66 1.47
CA ASP A 328 14.86 -12.71 1.73
C ASP A 328 15.27 -11.93 0.47
N GLN A 329 14.48 -12.04 -0.59
CA GLN A 329 14.67 -11.21 -1.78
C GLN A 329 14.25 -9.76 -1.52
N LEU A 330 14.89 -8.84 -2.25
CA LEU A 330 14.60 -7.41 -2.13
C LEU A 330 13.18 -7.09 -2.65
N ALA A 331 12.43 -6.36 -1.85
CA ALA A 331 11.11 -5.86 -2.19
C ALA A 331 11.01 -4.35 -1.83
N SER A 332 10.20 -3.62 -2.56
CA SER A 332 9.98 -2.20 -2.31
C SER A 332 8.49 -1.85 -2.37
N SER A 333 8.07 -0.82 -1.67
CA SER A 333 6.66 -0.39 -1.71
C SER A 333 6.20 0.10 -3.09
N ILE A 334 7.12 0.41 -4.02
CA ILE A 334 6.77 0.65 -5.44
C ILE A 334 6.19 -0.59 -6.13
N ASP A 335 6.43 -1.78 -5.57
CA ASP A 335 5.99 -3.06 -6.11
C ASP A 335 4.53 -3.39 -5.78
N LEU A 336 3.92 -2.68 -4.82
CA LEU A 336 2.58 -3.01 -4.33
C LEU A 336 1.53 -2.87 -5.43
N VAL A 337 1.54 -1.78 -6.18
CA VAL A 337 0.59 -1.55 -7.29
C VAL A 337 0.78 -2.59 -8.40
N PRO A 338 2.00 -2.83 -8.93
CA PRO A 338 2.23 -3.90 -9.90
C PRO A 338 1.81 -5.28 -9.40
N THR A 339 2.07 -5.60 -8.13
CA THR A 339 1.71 -6.89 -7.52
C THR A 339 0.19 -7.06 -7.43
N ILE A 340 -0.52 -6.05 -6.94
CA ILE A 340 -1.99 -6.08 -6.85
C ILE A 340 -2.59 -6.26 -8.24
N LEU A 341 -2.20 -5.45 -9.23
CA LEU A 341 -2.71 -5.55 -10.59
C LEU A 341 -2.41 -6.91 -11.22
N GLY A 342 -1.17 -7.41 -11.08
CA GLY A 342 -0.77 -8.73 -11.57
C GLY A 342 -1.57 -9.86 -10.93
N HIS A 343 -1.79 -9.81 -9.60
CA HIS A 343 -2.59 -10.80 -8.87
C HIS A 343 -4.07 -10.81 -9.31
N LEU A 344 -4.60 -9.65 -9.72
CA LEU A 344 -5.93 -9.50 -10.30
C LEU A 344 -5.99 -9.89 -11.78
N GLY A 345 -4.88 -10.38 -12.38
CA GLY A 345 -4.80 -10.78 -13.78
C GLY A 345 -4.82 -9.61 -14.76
N ARG A 346 -4.34 -8.44 -14.32
CA ARG A 346 -4.27 -7.23 -15.17
C ARG A 346 -2.86 -6.98 -15.66
N GLN A 347 -2.80 -6.42 -16.86
CA GLN A 347 -1.53 -5.93 -17.38
C GLN A 347 -1.05 -4.76 -16.51
N VAL A 348 0.18 -4.85 -16.05
CA VAL A 348 0.86 -3.79 -15.30
C VAL A 348 1.26 -2.69 -16.29
N PRO A 349 0.91 -1.42 -16.04
CA PRO A 349 1.36 -0.28 -16.84
C PRO A 349 2.90 -0.24 -16.93
N GLN A 350 3.44 0.02 -18.13
CA GLN A 350 4.89 0.01 -18.39
C GLN A 350 5.65 1.12 -17.66
N GLU A 351 4.97 2.21 -17.33
CA GLU A 351 5.51 3.35 -16.58
C GLU A 351 5.76 3.04 -15.11
N LEU A 352 5.20 1.96 -14.56
CA LEU A 352 5.45 1.56 -13.18
C LEU A 352 6.82 0.89 -13.06
N PRO A 353 7.72 1.44 -12.21
CA PRO A 353 9.08 0.91 -12.06
C PRO A 353 9.16 -0.36 -11.23
N GLY A 354 8.10 -0.68 -10.49
CA GLY A 354 8.00 -1.86 -9.62
C GLY A 354 7.79 -3.16 -10.38
N ILE A 355 7.91 -4.27 -9.67
CA ILE A 355 7.69 -5.63 -10.17
C ILE A 355 6.50 -6.29 -9.48
N ASN A 356 6.00 -7.39 -10.03
CA ASN A 356 5.04 -8.25 -9.33
C ASN A 356 5.77 -9.16 -8.34
N LEU A 357 5.65 -8.89 -7.04
CA LEU A 357 6.27 -9.67 -5.96
C LEU A 357 5.69 -11.08 -5.78
N LEU A 358 4.56 -11.39 -6.41
CA LEU A 358 3.98 -12.73 -6.46
C LEU A 358 4.38 -13.50 -7.73
N ASP A 359 5.23 -12.94 -8.58
CA ASP A 359 5.86 -13.61 -9.73
C ASP A 359 7.30 -13.99 -9.37
N PRO A 360 7.60 -15.30 -9.16
CA PRO A 360 8.93 -15.75 -8.78
C PRO A 360 10.04 -15.36 -9.77
N GLN A 361 9.74 -15.27 -11.07
CA GLN A 361 10.74 -14.93 -12.09
C GLN A 361 11.14 -13.45 -11.96
N GLN A 362 10.17 -12.57 -11.77
CA GLN A 362 10.45 -11.15 -11.57
C GLN A 362 11.22 -10.91 -10.26
N VAL A 363 10.83 -11.59 -9.17
CA VAL A 363 11.51 -11.50 -7.87
C VAL A 363 12.97 -11.96 -7.97
N GLN A 364 13.24 -13.09 -8.63
CA GLN A 364 14.61 -13.61 -8.83
C GLN A 364 15.46 -12.72 -9.71
N SER A 365 14.87 -11.99 -10.66
CA SER A 365 15.60 -11.10 -11.56
C SER A 365 15.98 -9.76 -10.92
N ARG A 366 15.42 -9.43 -9.73
CA ARG A 366 15.71 -8.17 -9.05
C ARG A 366 17.03 -8.23 -8.32
N ASN A 367 17.98 -7.41 -8.73
CA ASN A 367 19.32 -7.31 -8.12
C ASN A 367 19.43 -6.13 -7.16
N ALA A 368 18.67 -5.05 -7.38
CA ALA A 368 18.78 -3.83 -6.59
C ALA A 368 17.42 -3.14 -6.35
N ILE A 369 17.38 -2.35 -5.29
CA ILE A 369 16.31 -1.38 -4.98
C ILE A 369 16.94 -0.04 -4.63
N PHE A 370 16.18 1.04 -4.81
CA PHE A 370 16.66 2.40 -4.67
C PHE A 370 15.73 3.23 -3.79
N GLY A 371 16.26 4.31 -3.22
CA GLY A 371 15.45 5.31 -2.54
C GLY A 371 16.12 6.67 -2.47
N GLU A 372 15.33 7.63 -2.08
CA GLU A 372 15.68 9.04 -2.00
C GLU A 372 15.06 9.61 -0.72
N ILE A 373 15.84 10.29 0.10
CA ILE A 373 15.35 10.93 1.33
C ILE A 373 15.31 12.43 1.12
N TYR A 374 14.19 13.01 1.47
CA TYR A 374 13.95 14.43 1.30
C TYR A 374 13.73 15.14 2.64
N GLN A 375 13.79 16.47 2.60
CA GLN A 375 13.45 17.29 3.76
C GLN A 375 11.98 17.11 4.14
N HIS A 376 11.66 17.28 5.42
CA HIS A 376 10.28 17.15 5.91
C HIS A 376 9.31 18.08 5.20
N ASP A 377 9.68 19.36 5.06
CA ASP A 377 8.94 20.37 4.29
C ASP A 377 9.72 20.67 3.01
N ILE A 378 9.05 20.72 1.88
CA ILE A 378 9.73 20.93 0.61
C ILE A 378 10.28 22.34 0.49
N VAL A 379 11.42 22.46 -0.18
CA VAL A 379 12.10 23.75 -0.40
C VAL A 379 11.45 24.52 -1.56
N SER A 380 11.11 23.82 -2.64
CA SER A 380 10.50 24.40 -3.83
C SER A 380 9.45 23.49 -4.43
N MET A 381 8.36 24.08 -4.91
CA MET A 381 7.28 23.38 -5.62
C MET A 381 7.70 22.93 -7.02
N ASP A 382 8.60 23.69 -7.66
CA ASP A 382 9.00 23.53 -9.05
C ASP A 382 10.30 22.72 -9.20
N ASP A 383 11.06 22.58 -8.11
CA ASP A 383 12.31 21.82 -8.06
C ASP A 383 12.33 20.84 -6.86
N PRO A 384 11.76 19.64 -7.02
CA PRO A 384 11.78 18.62 -5.98
C PRO A 384 13.20 18.24 -5.50
N VAL A 385 14.21 18.33 -6.39
CA VAL A 385 15.59 17.96 -6.07
C VAL A 385 16.21 18.91 -5.04
N SER A 386 15.75 20.15 -4.95
CA SER A 386 16.21 21.09 -3.93
C SER A 386 15.91 20.64 -2.49
N SER A 387 14.99 19.71 -2.32
CA SER A 387 14.65 19.11 -1.01
C SER A 387 15.36 17.79 -0.74
N LEU A 388 16.11 17.23 -1.69
CA LEU A 388 16.84 15.96 -1.57
C LEU A 388 17.97 16.10 -0.55
N THR A 389 18.09 15.10 0.33
CA THR A 389 19.15 15.05 1.35
C THR A 389 20.06 13.83 1.21
N HIS A 390 19.52 12.69 0.78
CA HIS A 390 20.28 11.45 0.57
C HIS A 390 19.72 10.65 -0.59
N ARG A 391 20.59 9.83 -1.18
CA ARG A 391 20.20 8.72 -2.05
C ARG A 391 20.73 7.44 -1.44
N TRP A 392 20.02 6.35 -1.71
CA TRP A 392 20.51 5.05 -1.29
C TRP A 392 20.16 3.96 -2.33
N VAL A 393 21.00 2.94 -2.35
CA VAL A 393 20.79 1.72 -3.12
C VAL A 393 21.12 0.51 -2.26
N ILE A 394 20.34 -0.56 -2.41
CA ILE A 394 20.72 -1.88 -1.93
C ILE A 394 20.90 -2.78 -3.14
N GLU A 395 22.08 -3.37 -3.28
CA GLU A 395 22.40 -4.39 -4.27
C GLU A 395 22.95 -5.62 -3.55
N GLY A 396 22.29 -6.76 -3.73
CA GLY A 396 22.61 -7.96 -2.96
C GLY A 396 22.48 -7.73 -1.45
N GLU A 397 23.58 -7.84 -0.72
CA GLU A 397 23.68 -7.64 0.73
C GLU A 397 24.26 -6.27 1.13
N TRP A 398 24.63 -5.46 0.15
CA TRP A 398 25.29 -4.18 0.39
C TRP A 398 24.33 -3.01 0.22
N LYS A 399 24.41 -2.06 1.15
CA LYS A 399 23.69 -0.79 1.10
C LYS A 399 24.67 0.36 1.01
N LEU A 400 24.54 1.16 -0.04
CA LEU A 400 25.28 2.40 -0.22
C LEU A 400 24.34 3.58 0.03
N ILE A 401 24.80 4.53 0.83
CA ILE A 401 24.12 5.80 1.12
C ILE A 401 25.03 6.93 0.68
N GLU A 402 24.50 7.87 -0.06
CA GLU A 402 25.19 9.08 -0.54
C GLU A 402 24.46 10.31 -0.03
N ASP A 403 25.17 11.24 0.59
CA ASP A 403 24.65 12.53 0.99
C ASP A 403 24.42 13.42 -0.25
N TYR A 404 23.47 14.34 -0.18
CA TYR A 404 23.17 15.27 -1.27
C TYR A 404 22.93 16.71 -0.70
N PRO A 405 23.44 17.78 -1.34
CA PRO A 405 24.20 17.79 -2.60
C PRO A 405 25.69 17.44 -2.48
N ASP A 406 26.22 17.27 -1.26
CA ASP A 406 27.63 16.94 -1.05
C ASP A 406 27.84 15.42 -1.20
N THR A 407 28.13 14.97 -2.42
CA THR A 407 28.36 13.56 -2.75
C THR A 407 29.75 13.06 -2.33
N SER A 408 30.53 13.84 -1.60
CA SER A 408 31.82 13.39 -1.02
C SER A 408 31.62 12.47 0.20
N SER A 409 30.46 12.53 0.85
CA SER A 409 30.09 11.65 1.96
C SER A 409 29.34 10.42 1.42
N VAL A 410 30.00 9.27 1.51
CA VAL A 410 29.46 7.98 1.08
C VAL A 410 29.62 6.98 2.22
N GLN A 411 28.54 6.25 2.53
CA GLN A 411 28.54 5.21 3.56
C GLN A 411 28.17 3.88 2.90
N LEU A 412 28.90 2.81 3.24
CA LEU A 412 28.65 1.46 2.72
C LEU A 412 28.48 0.50 3.89
N TYR A 413 27.35 -0.20 3.91
CA TYR A 413 26.97 -1.16 4.94
C TYR A 413 26.80 -2.55 4.35
N HIS A 414 27.25 -3.57 5.06
CA HIS A 414 26.89 -4.96 4.81
C HIS A 414 25.66 -5.30 5.68
N VAL A 415 24.48 -5.16 5.11
CA VAL A 415 23.19 -5.14 5.85
C VAL A 415 22.98 -6.35 6.79
N PRO A 416 23.39 -7.60 6.47
CA PRO A 416 23.25 -8.73 7.39
C PRO A 416 24.11 -8.63 8.65
N GLU A 417 25.28 -8.00 8.58
CA GLU A 417 26.29 -7.93 9.68
C GLU A 417 26.27 -6.57 10.37
N ASP A 418 25.99 -5.51 9.62
CA ASP A 418 25.95 -4.13 10.09
C ASP A 418 24.75 -3.42 9.44
N PRO A 419 23.55 -3.60 9.96
CA PRO A 419 22.33 -2.99 9.41
C PRO A 419 22.20 -1.49 9.73
N GLU A 420 23.09 -0.90 10.58
CA GLU A 420 22.93 0.48 11.08
C GLU A 420 24.15 1.37 10.83
#